data_441148a62090ce948aa03eb1fa7601a4
#
_entry.id   441148a62090ce948aa03eb1fa7601a4
#
_cell.length_a   1.000
_cell.length_b   1.000
_cell.length_c   1.000
_cell.angle_alpha   90.00
_cell.angle_beta   90.00
_cell.angle_gamma   90.00
#
_symmetry.space_group_name_H-M   'P 1'
#
loop_
_entity.id
_entity.type
_entity.pdbx_description
1 polymer ?
#
loop_
_entity_poly.entity_id
_entity_poly.type
_entity_poly.pdbx_seq_one_letter_code
_entity_poly.pdbx_strand_id
1 'polypeptide(L)'
;KITLVGTVVAGGSRAFSIINGEDATGFTFTDHITPVTTEILTDTSSSRRVIAVASYNTRNSWNSVNGPSSDTSAGAVSDISNFSSRGPRRNCSNAAKCPVIMKPEVTAPGSKIMAALTADKIKPTPPSDIEADGVHFGADGTSMATPHVAGAVALMLQQEPAMTPETGKQRLYSAVKP
;
A
#
# COMPACT_ATOMS: atom_id res chain seq x y z
N LYS A 1 -24.03 -2.32 12.78
CA LYS A 1 -24.37 -1.03 12.17
C LYS A 1 -23.79 0.07 13.04
N ILE A 2 -22.92 0.92 12.49
CA ILE A 2 -22.40 2.11 13.16
C ILE A 2 -23.23 3.30 12.65
N THR A 3 -23.87 4.02 13.55
CA THR A 3 -24.63 5.22 13.20
C THR A 3 -23.94 6.42 13.86
N LEU A 4 -23.57 7.42 13.05
CA LEU A 4 -23.03 8.68 13.55
C LEU A 4 -24.17 9.68 13.64
N VAL A 5 -24.45 10.18 14.84
CA VAL A 5 -25.49 11.17 15.07
C VAL A 5 -24.83 12.48 15.50
N GLY A 6 -24.96 13.51 14.67
CA GLY A 6 -24.53 14.87 15.02
C GLY A 6 -25.67 15.62 15.71
N THR A 7 -25.50 15.96 16.96
CA THR A 7 -26.53 16.68 17.75
C THR A 7 -26.43 18.20 17.64
N VAL A 8 -25.29 18.76 17.29
CA VAL A 8 -25.10 20.20 17.04
C VAL A 8 -24.06 20.41 15.94
N VAL A 9 -24.48 20.97 14.83
CA VAL A 9 -23.57 21.44 13.77
C VAL A 9 -23.74 22.96 13.67
N ALA A 10 -22.96 23.68 14.44
CA ALA A 10 -22.91 25.14 14.34
C ALA A 10 -21.88 25.53 13.25
N GLY A 11 -22.38 26.04 12.12
CA GLY A 11 -21.58 26.69 11.08
C GLY A 11 -20.72 25.77 10.23
N GLY A 12 -21.18 25.44 9.03
CA GLY A 12 -20.40 24.80 7.97
C GLY A 12 -20.41 23.26 7.96
N SER A 13 -20.18 22.69 6.78
CA SER A 13 -20.05 21.24 6.59
C SER A 13 -18.79 20.70 7.30
N ARG A 14 -18.95 19.66 8.09
CA ARG A 14 -17.79 18.93 8.66
C ARG A 14 -17.65 17.61 7.92
N ALA A 15 -16.49 17.43 7.30
CA ALA A 15 -16.12 16.16 6.72
C ALA A 15 -15.51 15.24 7.80
N PHE A 16 -15.90 13.99 7.81
CA PHE A 16 -15.25 12.94 8.57
C PHE A 16 -14.89 11.80 7.63
N SER A 17 -13.94 10.99 8.01
CA SER A 17 -13.52 9.87 7.22
C SER A 17 -13.53 8.61 8.08
N ILE A 18 -14.04 7.54 7.52
CA ILE A 18 -13.99 6.21 8.11
C ILE A 18 -13.07 5.39 7.22
N ILE A 19 -12.02 4.82 7.81
CA ILE A 19 -11.10 3.90 7.15
C ILE A 19 -11.54 2.50 7.56
N ASN A 20 -11.81 1.67 6.55
CA ASN A 20 -12.03 0.25 6.76
C ASN A 20 -10.65 -0.43 6.81
N GLY A 21 -10.31 -1.09 7.91
CA GLY A 21 -9.08 -1.87 8.03
C GLY A 21 -9.18 -3.20 7.27
N GLU A 22 -8.06 -3.79 6.96
CA GLU A 22 -7.96 -5.03 6.16
C GLU A 22 -8.74 -6.21 6.73
N ASP A 23 -8.99 -6.24 8.04
CA ASP A 23 -9.73 -7.32 8.71
C ASP A 23 -11.26 -7.10 8.76
N ALA A 24 -11.76 -6.00 8.22
CA ALA A 24 -13.19 -5.69 8.24
C ALA A 24 -13.92 -6.32 7.04
N THR A 25 -13.83 -7.63 6.92
CA THR A 25 -14.66 -8.39 5.97
C THR A 25 -16.14 -8.21 6.31
N GLY A 26 -16.90 -7.66 5.37
CA GLY A 26 -18.34 -7.47 5.53
C GLY A 26 -18.80 -6.03 5.84
N PHE A 27 -17.90 -5.06 5.92
CA PHE A 27 -18.28 -3.66 5.96
C PHE A 27 -18.47 -3.12 4.54
N THR A 28 -19.70 -2.88 4.16
CA THR A 28 -20.04 -2.09 2.99
C THR A 28 -20.71 -0.82 3.44
N PHE A 29 -20.32 0.32 2.89
CA PHE A 29 -21.06 1.56 3.04
C PHE A 29 -22.29 1.46 2.14
N THR A 30 -23.46 1.27 2.74
CA THR A 30 -24.75 1.34 2.06
C THR A 30 -25.27 2.77 2.22
N ASP A 31 -25.72 3.36 1.15
CA ASP A 31 -26.35 4.68 1.04
C ASP A 31 -25.44 5.92 1.08
N HIS A 32 -25.52 6.69 0.00
CA HIS A 32 -25.07 8.09 -0.17
C HIS A 32 -23.60 8.41 0.17
N ILE A 33 -22.71 7.42 0.29
CA ILE A 33 -21.27 7.64 0.49
C ILE A 33 -20.56 7.39 -0.82
N THR A 34 -19.98 8.44 -1.39
CA THR A 34 -19.04 8.29 -2.50
C THR A 34 -17.69 7.87 -1.95
N PRO A 35 -17.17 6.67 -2.26
CA PRO A 35 -15.84 6.27 -1.84
C PRO A 35 -14.80 7.24 -2.39
N VAL A 36 -13.92 7.75 -1.54
CA VAL A 36 -12.81 8.60 -1.96
C VAL A 36 -11.60 7.69 -2.19
N THR A 37 -11.00 7.79 -3.36
CA THR A 37 -9.81 7.01 -3.72
C THR A 37 -8.49 7.72 -3.41
N THR A 38 -8.57 8.93 -2.84
CA THR A 38 -7.42 9.75 -2.44
C THR A 38 -7.41 9.94 -0.93
N GLU A 39 -6.24 10.29 -0.36
CA GLU A 39 -6.07 10.52 1.08
C GLU A 39 -6.42 9.32 1.97
N ILE A 40 -6.24 8.09 1.45
CA ILE A 40 -6.58 6.83 2.14
C ILE A 40 -5.37 6.15 2.79
N LEU A 41 -4.32 6.89 3.04
CA LEU A 41 -3.13 6.40 3.73
C LEU A 41 -3.43 6.03 5.18
N THR A 42 -2.82 4.94 5.64
CA THR A 42 -2.88 4.53 7.06
C THR A 42 -2.10 5.49 7.96
N ASP A 43 -2.35 5.45 9.26
CA ASP A 43 -1.73 6.36 10.24
C ASP A 43 -0.21 6.30 10.21
N THR A 44 0.38 5.10 10.16
CA THR A 44 1.83 4.91 10.13
C THR A 44 2.46 5.52 8.89
N SER A 45 1.87 5.31 7.72
CA SER A 45 2.37 5.86 6.45
C SER A 45 2.19 7.38 6.32
N SER A 46 1.33 7.97 7.15
CA SER A 46 1.10 9.42 7.19
C SER A 46 2.22 10.21 7.90
N SER A 47 3.13 9.56 8.62
CA SER A 47 4.24 10.24 9.29
C SER A 47 5.20 10.91 8.30
N ARG A 48 5.71 12.09 8.66
CA ARG A 48 6.69 12.84 7.84
C ARG A 48 8.02 12.10 7.67
N ARG A 49 8.44 11.35 8.69
CA ARG A 49 9.75 10.68 8.72
C ARG A 49 9.74 9.27 8.15
N VAL A 50 8.58 8.69 7.96
CA VAL A 50 8.43 7.36 7.35
C VAL A 50 8.46 7.48 5.85
N ILE A 51 9.04 6.50 5.18
CA ILE A 51 8.93 6.32 3.73
C ILE A 51 7.70 5.45 3.50
N ALA A 52 6.64 6.01 2.94
CA ALA A 52 5.48 5.25 2.52
C ALA A 52 5.71 4.70 1.11
N VAL A 53 5.42 3.43 0.93
CA VAL A 53 5.67 2.72 -0.33
C VAL A 53 4.34 2.33 -0.95
N ALA A 54 4.12 2.74 -2.20
CA ALA A 54 3.03 2.27 -3.03
C ALA A 54 3.41 0.95 -3.72
N SER A 55 2.41 0.23 -4.17
CA SER A 55 2.57 -0.97 -4.99
C SER A 55 2.34 -0.66 -6.45
N TYR A 56 3.21 -1.18 -7.33
CA TYR A 56 2.90 -1.28 -8.74
C TYR A 56 2.91 -2.74 -9.21
N ASN A 57 2.18 -3.01 -10.28
CA ASN A 57 2.00 -4.34 -10.80
C ASN A 57 3.13 -4.71 -11.75
N THR A 58 3.81 -5.84 -11.50
CA THR A 58 4.91 -6.33 -12.33
C THR A 58 4.52 -7.47 -13.25
N ARG A 59 3.46 -8.22 -12.93
CA ARG A 59 3.00 -9.35 -13.74
C ARG A 59 1.53 -9.66 -13.48
N ASN A 60 0.87 -10.19 -14.50
CA ASN A 60 -0.51 -10.68 -14.42
C ASN A 60 -0.62 -12.18 -14.72
N SER A 61 0.49 -12.85 -14.98
CA SER A 61 0.50 -14.28 -15.27
C SER A 61 1.74 -14.97 -14.69
N TRP A 62 1.59 -16.22 -14.31
CA TRP A 62 2.66 -17.08 -13.77
C TRP A 62 2.31 -18.55 -13.98
N ASN A 63 3.25 -19.45 -13.71
CA ASN A 63 3.01 -20.88 -13.71
C ASN A 63 2.76 -21.34 -12.26
N SER A 64 1.57 -21.86 -11.99
CA SER A 64 1.21 -22.44 -10.70
C SER A 64 1.34 -23.98 -10.72
N VAL A 65 1.22 -24.61 -9.55
CA VAL A 65 1.13 -26.07 -9.43
C VAL A 65 -0.04 -26.67 -10.21
N ASN A 66 -1.05 -25.88 -10.53
CA ASN A 66 -2.20 -26.28 -11.36
C ASN A 66 -2.02 -25.91 -12.84
N GLY A 67 -0.85 -25.46 -13.25
CA GLY A 67 -0.58 -24.96 -14.60
C GLY A 67 -0.64 -23.43 -14.70
N PRO A 68 -0.75 -22.89 -15.94
CA PRO A 68 -0.78 -21.44 -16.15
C PRO A 68 -1.90 -20.76 -15.37
N SER A 69 -1.58 -19.72 -14.66
CA SER A 69 -2.49 -18.90 -13.85
C SER A 69 -2.37 -17.43 -14.24
N SER A 70 -3.45 -16.69 -14.06
CA SER A 70 -3.47 -15.24 -14.30
C SER A 70 -4.42 -14.52 -13.37
N ASP A 71 -4.09 -13.27 -13.06
CA ASP A 71 -4.93 -12.39 -12.27
C ASP A 71 -4.67 -10.94 -12.70
N THR A 72 -5.72 -10.24 -13.09
CA THR A 72 -5.68 -8.83 -13.51
C THR A 72 -6.31 -7.89 -12.49
N SER A 73 -6.68 -8.38 -11.32
CA SER A 73 -7.36 -7.60 -10.27
C SER A 73 -6.50 -6.42 -9.76
N ALA A 74 -5.18 -6.57 -9.82
CA ALA A 74 -4.25 -5.50 -9.43
C ALA A 74 -4.12 -4.37 -10.48
N GLY A 75 -4.70 -4.53 -11.65
CA GLY A 75 -4.62 -3.58 -12.78
C GLY A 75 -3.63 -4.00 -13.86
N ALA A 76 -3.29 -3.07 -14.75
CA ALA A 76 -2.33 -3.32 -15.82
C ALA A 76 -0.90 -3.47 -15.29
N VAL A 77 -0.07 -4.24 -16.02
CA VAL A 77 1.37 -4.33 -15.73
C VAL A 77 2.01 -2.95 -15.93
N SER A 78 2.90 -2.58 -15.04
CA SER A 78 3.58 -1.28 -14.91
C SER A 78 2.71 -0.13 -14.37
N ASP A 79 1.43 -0.35 -14.09
CA ASP A 79 0.59 0.64 -13.41
C ASP A 79 0.62 0.48 -11.89
N ILE A 80 0.24 1.55 -11.19
CA ILE A 80 -0.01 1.52 -9.74
C ILE A 80 -1.11 0.50 -9.47
N SER A 81 -0.84 -0.46 -8.58
CA SER A 81 -1.80 -1.49 -8.22
C SER A 81 -3.11 -0.88 -7.71
N ASN A 82 -4.26 -1.42 -8.16
CA ASN A 82 -5.59 -0.91 -7.81
C ASN A 82 -5.84 -0.85 -6.30
N PHE A 83 -5.24 -1.76 -5.54
CA PHE A 83 -5.33 -1.81 -4.07
C PHE A 83 -4.38 -0.84 -3.36
N SER A 84 -3.43 -0.22 -4.08
CA SER A 84 -2.44 0.67 -3.45
C SER A 84 -3.09 1.96 -2.99
N SER A 85 -2.96 2.27 -1.70
CA SER A 85 -3.45 3.50 -1.12
C SER A 85 -2.80 4.72 -1.75
N ARG A 86 -3.62 5.70 -2.12
CA ARG A 86 -3.20 6.93 -2.79
C ARG A 86 -3.24 8.12 -1.85
N GLY A 87 -2.27 9.00 -2.04
CA GLY A 87 -2.19 10.27 -1.33
C GLY A 87 -3.00 11.40 -2.00
N PRO A 88 -2.72 12.63 -1.61
CA PRO A 88 -1.70 13.04 -0.63
C PRO A 88 -2.03 12.61 0.81
N ARG A 89 -1.11 12.87 1.75
CA ARG A 89 -1.42 12.72 3.17
C ARG A 89 -2.56 13.67 3.55
N ARG A 90 -3.51 13.19 4.36
CA ARG A 90 -4.54 14.08 4.90
C ARG A 90 -3.89 15.25 5.61
N ASN A 91 -4.33 16.44 5.26
CA ASN A 91 -3.93 17.64 5.95
C ASN A 91 -4.56 17.69 7.35
N CYS A 92 -3.92 18.45 8.24
CA CYS A 92 -4.54 18.77 9.52
C CYS A 92 -5.81 19.62 9.29
N SER A 93 -6.60 19.79 10.34
CA SER A 93 -7.88 20.50 10.30
C SER A 93 -7.82 21.95 9.81
N ASN A 94 -6.62 22.49 9.61
CA ASN A 94 -6.40 23.83 9.07
C ASN A 94 -5.42 23.75 7.88
N ALA A 95 -5.97 23.59 6.67
CA ALA A 95 -5.21 23.46 5.42
C ALA A 95 -4.24 24.62 5.16
N ALA A 96 -4.58 25.84 5.64
CA ALA A 96 -3.70 27.01 5.48
C ALA A 96 -2.40 26.91 6.29
N LYS A 97 -2.39 26.10 7.35
CA LYS A 97 -1.23 25.92 8.26
C LYS A 97 -0.47 24.61 8.01
N CYS A 98 -0.98 23.73 7.18
CA CYS A 98 -0.37 22.43 6.92
C CYS A 98 0.05 22.30 5.46
N PRO A 99 1.34 22.18 5.21
CA PRO A 99 1.81 21.94 3.84
C PRO A 99 1.26 20.60 3.35
N VAL A 100 0.87 20.55 2.08
CA VAL A 100 0.54 19.30 1.41
C VAL A 100 1.78 18.41 1.39
N ILE A 101 1.69 17.24 1.97
CA ILE A 101 2.77 16.25 1.95
C ILE A 101 2.34 15.14 1.00
N MET A 102 3.06 15.03 -0.11
CA MET A 102 2.84 13.94 -1.05
C MET A 102 3.28 12.62 -0.42
N LYS A 103 2.38 11.65 -0.51
CA LYS A 103 2.52 10.27 -0.08
C LYS A 103 1.71 9.38 -1.05
N PRO A 104 2.13 8.14 -1.29
CA PRO A 104 3.42 7.54 -0.94
C PRO A 104 4.60 8.25 -1.62
N GLU A 105 5.80 8.12 -1.05
CA GLU A 105 7.01 8.74 -1.60
C GLU A 105 7.56 7.99 -2.80
N VAL A 106 7.46 6.67 -2.80
CA VAL A 106 8.03 5.80 -3.83
C VAL A 106 7.06 4.66 -4.13
N THR A 107 7.25 4.02 -5.28
CA THR A 107 6.57 2.78 -5.64
C THR A 107 7.58 1.65 -5.75
N ALA A 108 7.14 0.43 -5.45
CA ALA A 108 7.94 -0.77 -5.63
C ALA A 108 7.04 -1.95 -6.06
N PRO A 109 7.61 -3.04 -6.60
CA PRO A 109 6.85 -4.23 -6.96
C PRO A 109 6.05 -4.76 -5.77
N GLY A 110 4.73 -4.91 -5.91
CA GLY A 110 3.88 -5.36 -4.81
C GLY A 110 2.71 -6.24 -5.23
N SER A 111 2.61 -6.57 -6.53
CA SER A 111 1.60 -7.50 -7.04
C SER A 111 2.26 -8.77 -7.57
N LYS A 112 1.72 -9.91 -7.14
CA LYS A 112 2.20 -11.27 -7.47
C LYS A 112 3.71 -11.41 -7.23
N ILE A 113 4.14 -11.00 -6.07
CA ILE A 113 5.52 -11.14 -5.62
C ILE A 113 5.70 -12.56 -5.07
N MET A 114 6.58 -13.31 -5.73
CA MET A 114 6.89 -14.68 -5.34
C MET A 114 7.82 -14.69 -4.13
N ALA A 115 7.41 -15.39 -3.08
CA ALA A 115 8.15 -15.53 -1.84
C ALA A 115 8.05 -16.97 -1.33
N ALA A 116 8.92 -17.33 -0.37
CA ALA A 116 8.92 -18.66 0.21
C ALA A 116 7.57 -19.01 0.86
N LEU A 117 7.07 -20.20 0.56
CA LEU A 117 5.86 -20.74 1.16
C LEU A 117 6.23 -21.50 2.44
N THR A 118 5.65 -21.09 3.58
CA THR A 118 5.83 -21.85 4.82
C THR A 118 5.08 -23.18 4.78
N ALA A 119 5.69 -24.23 5.37
CA ALA A 119 5.03 -25.50 5.55
C ALA A 119 3.89 -25.42 6.62
N ASP A 120 4.07 -24.58 7.63
CA ASP A 120 3.12 -24.38 8.74
C ASP A 120 2.12 -23.26 8.40
N LYS A 121 1.23 -23.54 7.47
CA LYS A 121 0.23 -22.56 7.03
C LYS A 121 -0.88 -22.40 8.06
N ILE A 122 -1.11 -21.19 8.52
CA ILE A 122 -2.27 -20.85 9.34
C ILE A 122 -3.56 -20.88 8.48
N LYS A 123 -3.46 -20.50 7.21
CA LYS A 123 -4.55 -20.55 6.23
C LYS A 123 -4.09 -21.27 4.98
N PRO A 124 -4.93 -22.08 4.34
CA PRO A 124 -4.58 -22.73 3.08
C PRO A 124 -4.28 -21.65 2.02
N THR A 125 -3.16 -21.78 1.35
CA THR A 125 -2.86 -20.97 0.16
C THR A 125 -3.54 -21.61 -1.03
N PRO A 126 -4.30 -20.83 -1.84
CA PRO A 126 -4.90 -21.36 -3.06
C PRO A 126 -3.82 -21.97 -3.97
N PRO A 127 -4.04 -23.17 -4.54
CA PRO A 127 -3.05 -23.78 -5.43
C PRO A 127 -2.69 -22.89 -6.64
N SER A 128 -3.63 -22.07 -7.11
CA SER A 128 -3.38 -21.07 -8.16
C SER A 128 -2.32 -20.03 -7.80
N ASP A 129 -2.11 -19.76 -6.53
CA ASP A 129 -1.13 -18.80 -6.04
C ASP A 129 0.20 -19.46 -5.66
N ILE A 130 0.27 -20.81 -5.64
CA ILE A 130 1.50 -21.57 -5.40
C ILE A 130 2.22 -21.73 -6.73
N GLU A 131 3.49 -21.33 -6.80
CA GLU A 131 4.30 -21.47 -7.99
C GLU A 131 4.53 -22.96 -8.35
N ALA A 132 4.85 -23.24 -9.60
CA ALA A 132 4.99 -24.62 -10.11
C ALA A 132 6.03 -25.47 -9.35
N ASP A 133 6.98 -24.84 -8.67
CA ASP A 133 7.98 -25.52 -7.82
C ASP A 133 7.41 -26.03 -6.47
N GLY A 134 6.22 -25.60 -6.09
CA GLY A 134 5.51 -26.01 -4.87
C GLY A 134 6.04 -25.42 -3.57
N VAL A 135 7.09 -24.58 -3.61
CA VAL A 135 7.77 -24.01 -2.43
C VAL A 135 7.75 -22.50 -2.37
N HIS A 136 7.21 -21.85 -3.40
CA HIS A 136 6.98 -20.41 -3.44
C HIS A 136 5.50 -20.11 -3.69
N PHE A 137 5.06 -18.94 -3.26
CA PHE A 137 3.70 -18.46 -3.53
C PHE A 137 3.71 -16.97 -3.89
N GLY A 138 2.73 -16.58 -4.69
CA GLY A 138 2.50 -15.19 -5.08
C GLY A 138 1.61 -14.48 -4.08
N ALA A 139 2.07 -13.33 -3.59
CA ALA A 139 1.30 -12.47 -2.71
C ALA A 139 1.17 -11.06 -3.30
N ASP A 140 0.04 -10.41 -2.95
CA ASP A 140 -0.27 -9.05 -3.34
C ASP A 140 -0.32 -8.15 -2.12
N GLY A 141 0.18 -6.93 -2.26
CA GLY A 141 0.07 -5.91 -1.21
C GLY A 141 1.22 -4.91 -1.22
N THR A 142 0.97 -3.73 -0.67
CA THR A 142 2.04 -2.79 -0.32
C THR A 142 3.00 -3.38 0.72
N SER A 143 2.55 -4.42 1.45
CA SER A 143 3.40 -5.24 2.33
C SER A 143 4.52 -5.97 1.58
N MET A 144 4.30 -6.31 0.29
CA MET A 144 5.31 -6.91 -0.59
C MET A 144 6.19 -5.85 -1.25
N ALA A 145 5.65 -4.66 -1.48
CA ALA A 145 6.41 -3.53 -2.02
C ALA A 145 7.40 -2.94 -1.00
N THR A 146 6.99 -2.82 0.25
CA THR A 146 7.78 -2.20 1.33
C THR A 146 9.16 -2.84 1.54
N PRO A 147 9.33 -4.17 1.59
CA PRO A 147 10.64 -4.80 1.78
C PRO A 147 11.63 -4.54 0.63
N HIS A 148 11.17 -4.32 -0.59
CA HIS A 148 12.07 -3.91 -1.69
C HIS A 148 12.74 -2.57 -1.39
N VAL A 149 11.97 -1.59 -0.92
CA VAL A 149 12.51 -0.28 -0.54
C VAL A 149 13.36 -0.38 0.73
N ALA A 150 12.94 -1.19 1.70
CA ALA A 150 13.72 -1.42 2.91
C ALA A 150 15.09 -2.05 2.60
N GLY A 151 15.14 -3.02 1.67
CA GLY A 151 16.38 -3.62 1.19
C GLY A 151 17.29 -2.60 0.49
N ALA A 152 16.71 -1.74 -0.36
CA ALA A 152 17.47 -0.66 -1.00
C ALA A 152 18.07 0.31 0.03
N VAL A 153 17.30 0.71 1.04
CA VAL A 153 17.80 1.57 2.13
C VAL A 153 18.88 0.87 2.96
N ALA A 154 18.76 -0.43 3.21
CA ALA A 154 19.76 -1.20 3.91
C ALA A 154 21.11 -1.23 3.14
N LEU A 155 21.07 -1.40 1.81
CA LEU A 155 22.28 -1.32 0.98
C LEU A 155 22.89 0.07 0.96
N MET A 156 22.07 1.13 0.97
CA MET A 156 22.56 2.49 1.09
C MET A 156 23.23 2.73 2.44
N LEU A 157 22.66 2.24 3.53
CA LEU A 157 23.26 2.31 4.87
C LEU A 157 24.51 1.49 5.00
N GLN A 158 24.63 0.37 4.29
CA GLN A 158 25.87 -0.40 4.22
C GLN A 158 27.02 0.42 3.61
N GLN A 159 26.72 1.22 2.59
CA GLN A 159 27.72 2.10 1.96
C GLN A 159 28.04 3.35 2.80
N GLU A 160 27.03 3.86 3.50
CA GLU A 160 27.15 5.09 4.31
C GLU A 160 26.42 4.91 5.65
N PRO A 161 27.08 4.28 6.65
CA PRO A 161 26.44 3.99 7.95
C PRO A 161 25.96 5.23 8.72
N ALA A 162 26.53 6.41 8.42
CA ALA A 162 26.14 7.68 9.03
C ALA A 162 24.98 8.40 8.30
N MET A 163 24.38 7.78 7.27
CA MET A 163 23.30 8.38 6.50
C MET A 163 22.08 8.65 7.39
N THR A 164 21.59 9.89 7.35
CA THR A 164 20.38 10.27 8.08
C THR A 164 19.11 9.82 7.31
N PRO A 165 17.95 9.67 7.97
CA PRO A 165 16.69 9.39 7.29
C PRO A 165 16.34 10.37 6.19
N GLU A 166 16.61 11.66 6.41
CA GLU A 166 16.39 12.73 5.44
C GLU A 166 17.25 12.57 4.19
N THR A 167 18.55 12.28 4.38
CA THR A 167 19.48 12.02 3.28
C THR A 167 19.08 10.79 2.49
N GLY A 168 18.67 9.70 3.20
CA GLY A 168 18.20 8.48 2.57
C GLY A 168 16.96 8.72 1.70
N LYS A 169 15.98 9.49 2.19
CA LYS A 169 14.82 9.91 1.40
C LYS A 169 15.20 10.68 0.13
N GLN A 170 16.07 11.66 0.26
CA GLN A 170 16.51 12.46 -0.88
C GLN A 170 17.20 11.60 -1.95
N ARG A 171 18.02 10.65 -1.54
CA ARG A 171 18.67 9.73 -2.49
C ARG A 171 17.64 8.84 -3.20
N LEU A 172 16.67 8.31 -2.46
CA LEU A 172 15.57 7.56 -3.09
C LEU A 172 14.85 8.39 -4.13
N TYR A 173 14.48 9.63 -3.82
CA TYR A 173 13.80 10.52 -4.76
C TYR A 173 14.63 10.81 -6.01
N SER A 174 15.94 10.99 -5.86
CA SER A 174 16.82 11.26 -7.01
C SER A 174 17.09 10.01 -7.87
N ALA A 175 16.87 8.83 -7.33
CA ALA A 175 17.14 7.55 -8.00
C ALA A 175 15.92 6.96 -8.72
N VAL A 176 14.69 7.37 -8.35
CA VAL A 176 13.48 6.88 -9.01
C VAL A 176 13.25 7.59 -10.35
N LYS A 177 12.73 6.84 -11.30
CA LYS A 177 12.24 7.43 -12.55
C LYS A 177 10.88 8.08 -12.29
N PRO A 178 10.61 9.25 -12.85
CA PRO A 178 9.32 9.90 -12.78
C PRO A 178 8.23 9.12 -13.52
#